data_f4ccc77316d4a3c359048a802c487e32
#
_entry.id   f4ccc77316d4a3c359048a802c487e32
#
_cell.length_a   1.000
_cell.length_b   1.000
_cell.length_c   1.000
_cell.angle_alpha   90.00
_cell.angle_beta   90.00
_cell.angle_gamma   90.00
#
_symmetry.space_group_name_H-M   'P 1'
#
loop_
_entity.id
_entity.type
_entity.pdbx_description
1 polymer ?
#
loop_
_entity_poly.entity_id
_entity_poly.type
_entity_poly.pdbx_seq_one_letter_code
_entity_poly.pdbx_strand_id
1 'polypeptide(L)'
;MDSPAPVVFSARETEWFTPPDSPRSYLLQPLTYRERSVMRRELRRVGGIPPERATLLEGLREALRQVQPANLDACLAIVDQAEAAPDDASAQARLALVEQAVVDVPAYAALTEAQVRHNDAVPYVAARHGLRDWRGPGLPAFARAEGVVPDGLLEELPAAEIGIVGWRAYVLAMLGRGAEGNSVALSSSPESPTPTPEG
;
A
#
# COMPACT_ATOMS: atom_id res chain seq x y z
N MET A 1 -24.87 25.76 10.57
CA MET A 1 -23.81 24.71 10.67
C MET A 1 -23.22 24.58 9.29
N ASP A 2 -22.09 25.25 9.07
CA ASP A 2 -21.40 25.17 7.79
C ASP A 2 -20.73 23.79 7.68
N SER A 3 -21.16 22.99 6.69
CA SER A 3 -20.45 21.76 6.31
C SER A 3 -19.07 22.15 5.80
N PRO A 4 -17.99 21.55 6.30
CA PRO A 4 -16.67 21.82 5.77
C PRO A 4 -16.65 21.44 4.28
N ALA A 5 -16.15 22.35 3.46
CA ALA A 5 -16.02 22.12 2.02
C ALA A 5 -15.17 20.85 1.79
N PRO A 6 -15.54 19.97 0.84
CA PRO A 6 -14.77 18.79 0.54
C PRO A 6 -13.36 19.20 0.10
N VAL A 7 -12.34 18.65 0.78
CA VAL A 7 -10.95 18.86 0.38
C VAL A 7 -10.75 18.11 -0.95
N VAL A 8 -10.75 18.86 -2.04
CA VAL A 8 -10.44 18.33 -3.38
C VAL A 8 -8.91 18.22 -3.46
N PHE A 9 -8.38 17.03 -3.21
CA PHE A 9 -6.98 16.77 -3.51
C PHE A 9 -6.82 16.78 -5.04
N SER A 10 -6.08 17.76 -5.55
CA SER A 10 -5.65 17.74 -6.94
C SER A 10 -4.78 16.51 -7.17
N ALA A 11 -5.18 15.63 -8.09
CA ALA A 11 -4.53 14.34 -8.33
C ALA A 11 -3.08 14.44 -8.86
N ARG A 12 -2.46 15.63 -8.82
CA ARG A 12 -1.12 15.90 -9.37
C ARG A 12 -0.24 16.80 -8.50
N GLU A 13 -0.65 17.11 -7.27
CA GLU A 13 0.23 17.89 -6.40
C GLU A 13 1.45 17.07 -6.00
N THR A 14 2.63 17.55 -6.37
CA THR A 14 3.89 17.02 -5.86
C THR A 14 4.08 17.45 -4.42
N GLU A 15 4.63 16.57 -3.59
CA GLU A 15 5.00 16.89 -2.23
C GLU A 15 6.50 16.68 -1.99
N TRP A 16 7.13 17.61 -1.27
CA TRP A 16 8.43 17.36 -0.68
C TRP A 16 8.25 16.61 0.63
N PHE A 17 8.74 15.39 0.65
CA PHE A 17 8.71 14.52 1.83
C PHE A 17 10.11 14.39 2.42
N THR A 18 10.25 14.66 3.72
CA THR A 18 11.49 14.48 4.48
C THR A 18 11.30 13.33 5.45
N PRO A 19 12.04 12.22 5.31
CA PRO A 19 11.99 11.13 6.28
C PRO A 19 12.36 11.64 7.69
N PRO A 20 11.83 11.03 8.75
CA PRO A 20 12.22 11.38 10.11
C PRO A 20 13.74 11.32 10.29
N ASP A 21 14.30 12.31 10.99
CA ASP A 21 15.72 12.44 11.32
C ASP A 21 16.67 12.50 10.10
N SER A 22 16.15 12.75 8.90
CA SER A 22 16.94 12.87 7.68
C SER A 22 17.21 14.35 7.32
N PRO A 23 18.45 14.70 6.92
CA PRO A 23 18.74 16.02 6.34
C PRO A 23 18.35 16.10 4.85
N ARG A 24 17.72 15.07 4.29
CA ARG A 24 17.37 14.91 2.88
C ARG A 24 15.89 15.04 2.67
N SER A 25 15.49 15.54 1.51
CA SER A 25 14.09 15.62 1.09
C SER A 25 13.91 15.04 -0.30
N TYR A 26 12.76 14.42 -0.52
CA TYR A 26 12.41 13.69 -1.72
C TYR A 26 11.12 14.26 -2.30
N LEU A 27 11.14 14.64 -3.57
CA LEU A 27 9.93 15.10 -4.28
C LEU A 27 9.14 13.90 -4.78
N LEU A 28 7.94 13.73 -4.25
CA LEU A 28 7.02 12.66 -4.63
C LEU A 28 5.85 13.20 -5.44
N GLN A 29 5.36 12.41 -6.37
CA GLN A 29 4.18 12.73 -7.16
C GLN A 29 3.22 11.53 -7.22
N PRO A 30 1.91 11.76 -7.03
CA PRO A 30 0.91 10.75 -7.30
C PRO A 30 0.99 10.25 -8.75
N LEU A 31 0.90 8.95 -8.92
CA LEU A 31 0.99 8.32 -10.24
C LEU A 31 -0.31 8.47 -11.02
N THR A 32 -0.21 8.73 -12.31
CA THR A 32 -1.34 8.62 -13.25
C THR A 32 -1.83 7.17 -13.32
N TYR A 33 -3.03 6.95 -13.84
CA TYR A 33 -3.58 5.60 -14.05
C TYR A 33 -2.62 4.70 -14.86
N ARG A 34 -2.01 5.25 -15.93
CA ARG A 34 -1.04 4.53 -16.76
C ARG A 34 0.22 4.16 -15.98
N GLU A 35 0.80 5.12 -15.26
CA GLU A 35 2.01 4.88 -14.43
C GLU A 35 1.73 3.86 -13.33
N ARG A 36 0.56 3.94 -12.66
CA ARG A 36 0.14 2.93 -11.67
C ARG A 36 0.01 1.53 -12.27
N SER A 37 -0.48 1.43 -13.51
CA SER A 37 -0.62 0.16 -14.20
C SER A 37 0.74 -0.45 -14.53
N VAL A 38 1.71 0.39 -14.91
CA VAL A 38 3.10 -0.04 -15.15
C VAL A 38 3.76 -0.46 -13.84
N MET A 39 3.68 0.38 -12.79
CA MET A 39 4.20 0.06 -11.45
C MET A 39 3.66 -1.26 -10.92
N ARG A 40 2.32 -1.48 -10.99
CA ARG A 40 1.71 -2.74 -10.53
C ARG A 40 2.18 -3.96 -11.31
N ARG A 41 2.43 -3.82 -12.60
CA ARG A 41 2.95 -4.91 -13.43
C ARG A 41 4.39 -5.24 -13.02
N GLU A 42 5.21 -4.22 -12.79
CA GLU A 42 6.57 -4.39 -12.31
C GLU A 42 6.60 -5.01 -10.91
N LEU A 43 5.76 -4.54 -10.00
CA LEU A 43 5.65 -5.09 -8.64
C LEU A 43 5.27 -6.58 -8.68
N ARG A 44 4.33 -6.99 -9.52
CA ARG A 44 4.00 -8.41 -9.70
C ARG A 44 5.17 -9.22 -10.23
N ARG A 45 5.97 -8.64 -11.12
CA ARG A 45 7.14 -9.32 -11.71
C ARG A 45 8.25 -9.53 -10.67
N VAL A 46 8.49 -8.56 -9.80
CA VAL A 46 9.59 -8.57 -8.82
C VAL A 46 9.14 -9.19 -7.50
N GLY A 47 8.04 -8.72 -6.95
CA GLY A 47 7.52 -9.11 -5.62
C GLY A 47 6.49 -10.24 -5.66
N GLY A 48 6.07 -10.68 -6.84
CA GLY A 48 5.01 -11.66 -6.98
C GLY A 48 3.62 -11.10 -6.66
N ILE A 49 2.67 -12.01 -6.50
CA ILE A 49 1.32 -11.70 -6.04
C ILE A 49 1.26 -12.09 -4.56
N PRO A 50 1.00 -11.14 -3.65
CA PRO A 50 0.88 -11.49 -2.24
C PRO A 50 -0.35 -12.37 -2.02
N PRO A 51 -0.29 -13.34 -1.10
CA PRO A 51 -1.48 -14.07 -0.70
C PRO A 51 -2.50 -13.11 -0.08
N GLU A 52 -3.77 -13.40 -0.30
CA GLU A 52 -4.84 -12.66 0.36
C GLU A 52 -4.82 -12.96 1.86
N ARG A 53 -5.30 -12.01 2.67
CA ARG A 53 -5.37 -12.18 4.13
C ARG A 53 -6.13 -13.44 4.52
N ALA A 54 -7.25 -13.75 3.87
CA ALA A 54 -8.01 -14.96 4.12
C ALA A 54 -7.19 -16.23 3.88
N THR A 55 -6.38 -16.24 2.81
CA THR A 55 -5.48 -17.36 2.49
C THR A 55 -4.41 -17.56 3.56
N LEU A 56 -3.82 -16.44 4.06
CA LEU A 56 -2.85 -16.49 5.15
C LEU A 56 -3.46 -17.05 6.44
N LEU A 57 -4.64 -16.57 6.83
CA LEU A 57 -5.32 -17.04 8.03
C LEU A 57 -5.75 -18.51 7.93
N GLU A 58 -6.22 -18.96 6.77
CA GLU A 58 -6.54 -20.38 6.58
C GLU A 58 -5.28 -21.26 6.58
N GLY A 59 -4.19 -20.79 5.94
CA GLY A 59 -2.88 -21.47 6.02
C GLY A 59 -2.37 -21.58 7.45
N LEU A 60 -2.57 -20.54 8.27
CA LEU A 60 -2.23 -20.53 9.70
C LEU A 60 -3.06 -21.56 10.48
N ARG A 61 -4.40 -21.61 10.25
CA ARG A 61 -5.26 -22.61 10.89
C ARG A 61 -4.83 -24.04 10.54
N GLU A 62 -4.48 -24.29 9.29
CA GLU A 62 -4.02 -25.60 8.85
C GLU A 62 -2.67 -25.96 9.47
N ALA A 63 -1.72 -25.01 9.53
CA ALA A 63 -0.44 -25.19 10.19
C ALA A 63 -0.59 -25.50 11.68
N LEU A 64 -1.49 -24.82 12.40
CA LEU A 64 -1.82 -25.11 13.79
C LEU A 64 -2.40 -26.50 13.98
N ARG A 65 -3.30 -26.96 13.10
CA ARG A 65 -3.85 -28.33 13.14
C ARG A 65 -2.77 -29.38 12.90
N GLN A 66 -1.79 -29.07 12.05
CA GLN A 66 -0.67 -29.97 11.77
C GLN A 66 0.28 -30.09 12.97
N VAL A 67 0.63 -28.98 13.61
CA VAL A 67 1.56 -28.93 14.77
C VAL A 67 0.87 -29.44 16.04
N GLN A 68 -0.44 -29.27 16.18
CA GLN A 68 -1.25 -29.66 17.34
C GLN A 68 -0.69 -29.19 18.69
N PRO A 69 -0.49 -27.87 18.89
CA PRO A 69 -0.04 -27.35 20.17
C PRO A 69 -1.03 -27.73 21.28
N ALA A 70 -0.55 -27.86 22.53
CA ALA A 70 -1.38 -28.25 23.67
C ALA A 70 -2.60 -27.32 23.91
N ASN A 71 -2.54 -26.09 23.41
CA ASN A 71 -3.59 -25.07 23.52
C ASN A 71 -4.19 -24.73 22.14
N LEU A 72 -4.33 -25.71 21.25
CA LEU A 72 -4.81 -25.52 19.87
C LEU A 72 -6.10 -24.68 19.78
N ASP A 73 -7.12 -25.01 20.59
CA ASP A 73 -8.40 -24.30 20.55
C ASP A 73 -8.23 -22.79 20.91
N ALA A 74 -7.36 -22.48 21.87
CA ALA A 74 -7.05 -21.10 22.23
C ALA A 74 -6.32 -20.37 21.09
N CYS A 75 -5.40 -21.04 20.38
CA CYS A 75 -4.72 -20.49 19.21
C CYS A 75 -5.72 -20.23 18.07
N LEU A 76 -6.62 -21.15 17.76
CA LEU A 76 -7.65 -20.98 16.75
C LEU A 76 -8.60 -19.81 17.09
N ALA A 77 -9.02 -19.70 18.36
CA ALA A 77 -9.84 -18.57 18.82
C ALA A 77 -9.14 -17.20 18.63
N ILE A 78 -7.81 -17.14 18.81
CA ILE A 78 -7.03 -15.91 18.54
C ILE A 78 -7.06 -15.56 17.04
N VAL A 79 -6.91 -16.56 16.16
CA VAL A 79 -6.99 -16.37 14.70
C VAL A 79 -8.37 -15.82 14.31
N ASP A 80 -9.45 -16.43 14.81
CA ASP A 80 -10.82 -16.00 14.53
C ASP A 80 -11.10 -14.57 15.05
N GLN A 81 -10.58 -14.23 16.23
CA GLN A 81 -10.71 -12.87 16.77
C GLN A 81 -9.95 -11.84 15.92
N ALA A 82 -8.73 -12.18 15.47
CA ALA A 82 -7.95 -11.28 14.62
C ALA A 82 -8.56 -11.11 13.22
N GLU A 83 -9.25 -12.13 12.72
CA GLU A 83 -10.01 -12.05 11.47
C GLU A 83 -11.23 -11.14 11.61
N ALA A 84 -11.98 -11.28 12.70
CA ALA A 84 -13.18 -10.48 12.99
C ALA A 84 -12.86 -9.01 13.30
N ALA A 85 -11.67 -8.73 13.85
CA ALA A 85 -11.24 -7.40 14.26
C ALA A 85 -9.87 -7.03 13.63
N PRO A 86 -9.80 -6.78 12.31
CA PRO A 86 -8.53 -6.54 11.60
C PRO A 86 -7.80 -5.28 12.08
N ASP A 87 -8.50 -4.31 12.63
CA ASP A 87 -7.94 -3.04 13.10
C ASP A 87 -7.63 -3.04 14.61
N ASP A 88 -7.92 -4.13 15.33
CA ASP A 88 -7.59 -4.26 16.75
C ASP A 88 -6.11 -4.64 16.93
N ALA A 89 -5.29 -3.67 17.32
CA ALA A 89 -3.86 -3.85 17.56
C ALA A 89 -3.56 -4.98 18.58
N SER A 90 -4.41 -5.16 19.61
CA SER A 90 -4.22 -6.21 20.60
C SER A 90 -4.49 -7.61 20.01
N ALA A 91 -5.52 -7.73 19.17
CA ALA A 91 -5.82 -8.97 18.46
C ALA A 91 -4.70 -9.32 17.48
N GLN A 92 -4.17 -8.32 16.74
CA GLN A 92 -3.06 -8.52 15.80
C GLN A 92 -1.75 -8.89 16.53
N ALA A 93 -1.46 -8.28 17.68
CA ALA A 93 -0.29 -8.64 18.47
C ALA A 93 -0.34 -10.10 18.97
N ARG A 94 -1.52 -10.57 19.39
CA ARG A 94 -1.71 -11.99 19.78
C ARG A 94 -1.59 -12.93 18.59
N LEU A 95 -2.13 -12.54 17.42
CA LEU A 95 -1.98 -13.30 16.19
C LEU A 95 -0.51 -13.51 15.85
N ALA A 96 0.31 -12.44 15.90
CA ALA A 96 1.74 -12.53 15.62
C ALA A 96 2.48 -13.53 16.53
N LEU A 97 2.06 -13.70 17.79
CA LEU A 97 2.63 -14.72 18.67
C LEU A 97 2.22 -16.14 18.25
N VAL A 98 1.00 -16.31 17.78
CA VAL A 98 0.52 -17.61 17.25
C VAL A 98 1.25 -17.99 15.95
N GLU A 99 1.49 -17.01 15.08
CA GLU A 99 2.24 -17.20 13.83
C GLU A 99 3.66 -17.71 14.07
N GLN A 100 4.33 -17.19 15.12
CA GLN A 100 5.69 -17.65 15.49
C GLN A 100 5.75 -19.14 15.82
N ALA A 101 4.67 -19.71 16.35
CA ALA A 101 4.63 -21.14 16.72
C ALA A 101 4.61 -22.08 15.52
N VAL A 102 4.29 -21.57 14.33
CA VAL A 102 4.10 -22.38 13.10
C VAL A 102 4.94 -21.88 11.92
N VAL A 103 5.86 -20.94 12.16
CA VAL A 103 6.68 -20.31 11.11
C VAL A 103 7.47 -21.34 10.27
N ASP A 104 7.86 -22.47 10.86
CA ASP A 104 8.63 -23.53 10.21
C ASP A 104 7.73 -24.57 9.49
N VAL A 105 6.40 -24.42 9.54
CA VAL A 105 5.50 -25.33 8.79
C VAL A 105 5.60 -25.01 7.29
N PRO A 106 6.09 -25.92 6.44
CA PRO A 106 6.50 -25.57 5.07
C PRO A 106 5.42 -24.89 4.23
N ALA A 107 4.17 -25.31 4.36
CA ALA A 107 3.06 -24.73 3.60
C ALA A 107 2.77 -23.28 4.05
N TYR A 108 2.83 -23.00 5.36
CA TYR A 108 2.64 -21.64 5.90
C TYR A 108 3.86 -20.76 5.62
N ALA A 109 5.08 -21.29 5.79
CA ALA A 109 6.32 -20.60 5.46
C ALA A 109 6.32 -20.09 3.99
N ALA A 110 5.86 -20.90 3.05
CA ALA A 110 5.79 -20.47 1.64
C ALA A 110 4.81 -19.29 1.43
N LEU A 111 3.69 -19.22 2.16
CA LEU A 111 2.77 -18.10 2.12
C LEU A 111 3.38 -16.83 2.72
N THR A 112 4.00 -16.96 3.87
CA THR A 112 4.66 -15.82 4.55
C THR A 112 5.85 -15.29 3.76
N GLU A 113 6.67 -16.15 3.15
CA GLU A 113 7.74 -15.76 2.23
C GLU A 113 7.22 -15.00 1.01
N ALA A 114 6.10 -15.44 0.42
CA ALA A 114 5.49 -14.73 -0.69
C ALA A 114 5.00 -13.32 -0.26
N GLN A 115 4.44 -13.20 0.93
CA GLN A 115 4.02 -11.91 1.50
C GLN A 115 5.22 -11.01 1.78
N VAL A 116 6.28 -11.53 2.40
CA VAL A 116 7.52 -10.77 2.69
C VAL A 116 8.15 -10.27 1.40
N ARG A 117 8.36 -11.16 0.42
CA ARG A 117 8.92 -10.79 -0.89
C ARG A 117 8.14 -9.66 -1.56
N HIS A 118 6.81 -9.71 -1.49
CA HIS A 118 5.98 -8.64 -2.03
C HIS A 118 6.18 -7.34 -1.26
N ASN A 119 6.15 -7.39 0.07
CA ASN A 119 6.29 -6.22 0.93
C ASN A 119 7.66 -5.54 0.77
N ASP A 120 8.72 -6.32 0.59
CA ASP A 120 10.07 -5.81 0.36
C ASP A 120 10.20 -5.13 -1.00
N ALA A 121 9.49 -5.64 -2.02
CA ALA A 121 9.50 -5.04 -3.35
C ALA A 121 8.69 -3.74 -3.45
N VAL A 122 7.62 -3.59 -2.63
CA VAL A 122 6.71 -2.44 -2.70
C VAL A 122 7.43 -1.10 -2.58
N PRO A 123 8.22 -0.81 -1.54
CA PRO A 123 8.83 0.51 -1.38
C PRO A 123 9.84 0.80 -2.49
N TYR A 124 10.63 -0.17 -2.90
CA TYR A 124 11.61 0.02 -3.98
C TYR A 124 10.94 0.37 -5.31
N VAL A 125 9.97 -0.44 -5.73
CA VAL A 125 9.25 -0.21 -6.99
C VAL A 125 8.44 1.09 -6.93
N ALA A 126 7.81 1.40 -5.79
CA ALA A 126 7.05 2.64 -5.65
C ALA A 126 7.94 3.88 -5.67
N ALA A 127 9.11 3.86 -5.02
CA ALA A 127 10.10 4.94 -5.09
C ALA A 127 10.57 5.16 -6.53
N ARG A 128 10.90 4.09 -7.24
CA ARG A 128 11.32 4.11 -8.64
C ARG A 128 10.34 4.86 -9.56
N HIS A 129 9.05 4.66 -9.36
CA HIS A 129 8.00 5.29 -10.15
C HIS A 129 7.56 6.65 -9.61
N GLY A 130 7.55 6.84 -8.28
CA GLY A 130 6.97 8.01 -7.61
C GLY A 130 7.92 9.19 -7.45
N LEU A 131 9.24 8.95 -7.36
CA LEU A 131 10.24 9.99 -7.21
C LEU A 131 10.33 10.89 -8.44
N ARG A 132 10.39 12.21 -8.19
CA ARG A 132 10.53 13.24 -9.24
C ARG A 132 11.79 14.07 -9.07
N ASP A 133 12.32 14.16 -7.84
CA ASP A 133 13.55 14.86 -7.50
C ASP A 133 13.99 14.48 -6.08
N TRP A 134 15.20 14.85 -5.71
CA TRP A 134 15.69 14.81 -4.34
C TRP A 134 16.71 15.89 -4.09
N ARG A 135 16.90 16.25 -2.82
CA ARG A 135 17.88 17.26 -2.38
C ARG A 135 18.41 16.92 -0.99
N GLY A 136 19.64 17.29 -0.74
CA GLY A 136 20.32 17.10 0.56
C GLY A 136 21.73 16.59 0.39
N PRO A 137 22.47 16.46 1.50
CA PRO A 137 23.86 16.07 1.46
C PRO A 137 24.03 14.58 1.06
N GLY A 138 25.07 14.31 0.25
CA GLY A 138 25.48 12.95 -0.11
C GLY A 138 24.54 12.22 -1.06
N LEU A 139 23.63 12.94 -1.73
CA LEU A 139 22.79 12.35 -2.78
C LEU A 139 23.46 12.51 -4.15
N PRO A 140 23.32 11.54 -5.06
CA PRO A 140 23.73 11.66 -6.44
C PRO A 140 22.87 12.70 -7.18
N ALA A 141 23.31 13.12 -8.36
CA ALA A 141 22.48 13.96 -9.22
C ALA A 141 21.21 13.19 -9.63
N PHE A 142 20.05 13.84 -9.45
CA PHE A 142 18.78 13.21 -9.82
C PHE A 142 18.69 13.01 -11.34
N ALA A 143 18.26 11.84 -11.75
CA ALA A 143 17.95 11.53 -13.14
C ALA A 143 16.79 10.54 -13.26
N ARG A 144 16.10 10.59 -14.39
CA ARG A 144 15.08 9.61 -14.78
C ARG A 144 15.37 9.12 -16.20
N ALA A 145 15.15 7.83 -16.40
CA ALA A 145 15.21 7.21 -17.71
C ALA A 145 13.90 6.46 -17.95
N GLU A 146 13.32 6.60 -19.13
CA GLU A 146 12.06 5.94 -19.52
C GLU A 146 10.89 6.19 -18.52
N GLY A 147 10.90 7.34 -17.86
CA GLY A 147 9.83 7.72 -16.91
C GLY A 147 9.99 7.16 -15.49
N VAL A 148 11.10 6.49 -15.17
CA VAL A 148 11.43 5.97 -13.84
C VAL A 148 12.82 6.38 -13.38
N VAL A 149 13.10 6.27 -12.09
CA VAL A 149 14.47 6.42 -11.56
C VAL A 149 15.25 5.13 -11.86
N PRO A 150 16.46 5.21 -12.43
CA PRO A 150 17.30 4.05 -12.65
C PRO A 150 17.67 3.32 -11.35
N ASP A 151 17.72 1.98 -11.39
CA ASP A 151 18.03 1.15 -10.23
C ASP A 151 19.37 1.54 -9.58
N GLY A 152 20.42 1.75 -10.37
CA GLY A 152 21.72 2.15 -9.84
C GLY A 152 21.70 3.46 -9.06
N LEU A 153 20.82 4.42 -9.41
CA LEU A 153 20.66 5.64 -8.60
C LEU A 153 19.91 5.40 -7.31
N LEU A 154 18.92 4.50 -7.29
CA LEU A 154 18.21 4.13 -6.07
C LEU A 154 19.13 3.38 -5.09
N GLU A 155 20.04 2.55 -5.60
CA GLU A 155 21.02 1.81 -4.80
C GLU A 155 22.06 2.71 -4.12
N GLU A 156 22.30 3.91 -4.66
CA GLU A 156 23.16 4.92 -4.02
C GLU A 156 22.48 5.66 -2.87
N LEU A 157 21.15 5.54 -2.73
CA LEU A 157 20.41 6.20 -1.66
C LEU A 157 20.47 5.37 -0.36
N PRO A 158 20.35 6.03 0.83
CA PRO A 158 20.31 5.29 2.09
C PRO A 158 19.15 4.30 2.13
N ALA A 159 19.42 3.01 2.34
CA ALA A 159 18.43 1.94 2.30
C ALA A 159 17.23 2.17 3.24
N ALA A 160 17.50 2.68 4.46
CA ALA A 160 16.45 3.01 5.42
C ALA A 160 15.50 4.11 4.91
N GLU A 161 16.05 5.11 4.22
CA GLU A 161 15.25 6.20 3.65
C GLU A 161 14.43 5.73 2.45
N ILE A 162 15.00 4.87 1.59
CA ILE A 162 14.27 4.29 0.45
C ILE A 162 13.04 3.50 0.91
N GLY A 163 13.15 2.75 2.00
CA GLY A 163 12.02 2.07 2.60
C GLY A 163 10.87 3.03 2.94
N ILE A 164 11.18 4.09 3.69
CA ILE A 164 10.20 5.08 4.15
C ILE A 164 9.63 5.89 2.97
N VAL A 165 10.50 6.41 2.11
CA VAL A 165 10.12 7.20 0.92
C VAL A 165 9.27 6.39 -0.05
N GLY A 166 9.65 5.13 -0.28
CA GLY A 166 8.92 4.24 -1.16
C GLY A 166 7.53 3.88 -0.62
N TRP A 167 7.39 3.62 0.68
CA TRP A 167 6.07 3.43 1.28
C TRP A 167 5.21 4.68 1.15
N ARG A 168 5.78 5.88 1.35
CA ARG A 168 5.05 7.13 1.11
C ARG A 168 4.62 7.28 -0.33
N ALA A 169 5.51 6.99 -1.30
CA ALA A 169 5.20 7.00 -2.72
C ALA A 169 4.08 6.00 -3.08
N TYR A 170 4.11 4.80 -2.47
CA TYR A 170 3.05 3.81 -2.65
C TYR A 170 1.69 4.28 -2.15
N VAL A 171 1.64 4.86 -0.95
CA VAL A 171 0.41 5.43 -0.38
C VAL A 171 -0.15 6.51 -1.30
N LEU A 172 0.68 7.44 -1.78
CA LEU A 172 0.26 8.48 -2.72
C LEU A 172 -0.27 7.88 -4.04
N ALA A 173 0.35 6.83 -4.54
CA ALA A 173 -0.13 6.14 -5.74
C ALA A 173 -1.51 5.48 -5.52
N MET A 174 -1.83 5.05 -4.29
CA MET A 174 -3.10 4.39 -3.96
C MET A 174 -4.22 5.37 -3.62
N LEU A 175 -3.91 6.50 -2.97
CA LEU A 175 -4.91 7.53 -2.62
C LEU A 175 -5.63 8.09 -3.85
N GLY A 176 -4.96 8.15 -5.00
CA GLY A 176 -5.60 8.54 -6.28
C GLY A 176 -6.77 7.64 -6.71
N ARG A 177 -6.89 6.43 -6.18
CA ARG A 177 -8.03 5.53 -6.45
C ARG A 177 -9.32 5.99 -5.78
N GLY A 178 -9.26 6.57 -4.58
CA GLY A 178 -10.42 7.10 -3.86
C GLY A 178 -11.01 8.35 -4.51
N ALA A 179 -10.16 9.20 -5.07
CA ALA A 179 -10.60 10.41 -5.78
C ALA A 179 -11.23 10.11 -7.16
N GLU A 180 -10.78 9.06 -7.85
CA GLU A 180 -11.35 8.63 -9.14
C GLU A 180 -12.71 7.93 -8.99
N GLY A 181 -12.98 7.27 -7.86
CA GLY A 181 -14.25 6.59 -7.59
C GLY A 181 -15.38 7.51 -7.12
N ASN A 182 -15.06 8.70 -6.61
CA ASN A 182 -16.06 9.69 -6.17
C ASN A 182 -16.48 10.70 -7.24
N SER A 183 -16.01 10.58 -8.47
CA SER A 183 -16.56 11.28 -9.63
C SER A 183 -17.84 10.61 -10.14
N VAL A 184 -18.69 10.11 -9.24
CA VAL A 184 -20.05 9.75 -9.62
C VAL A 184 -20.81 11.05 -9.82
N ALA A 185 -20.89 11.43 -11.09
CA ALA A 185 -21.99 12.11 -11.72
C ALA A 185 -22.91 12.92 -10.78
N LEU A 186 -22.61 14.17 -10.64
CA LEU A 186 -23.64 15.19 -10.59
C LEU A 186 -24.22 15.29 -12.03
N SER A 187 -24.93 14.26 -12.45
CA SER A 187 -25.93 14.36 -13.50
C SER A 187 -27.11 15.11 -12.90
N SER A 188 -27.01 16.43 -12.83
CA SER A 188 -28.17 17.29 -12.77
C SER A 188 -28.88 17.11 -14.10
N SER A 189 -29.88 16.24 -14.11
CA SER A 189 -30.89 16.26 -15.17
C SER A 189 -31.47 17.68 -15.23
N PRO A 190 -31.47 18.34 -16.38
CA PRO A 190 -32.21 19.58 -16.51
C PRO A 190 -33.68 19.25 -16.34
N GLU A 191 -34.31 19.85 -15.31
CA GLU A 191 -35.76 19.85 -15.16
C GLU A 191 -36.37 20.38 -16.45
N SER A 192 -37.16 19.56 -17.10
CA SER A 192 -38.00 19.97 -18.22
C SER A 192 -39.01 21.03 -17.73
N PRO A 193 -39.14 22.15 -18.41
CA PRO A 193 -40.12 23.16 -18.03
C PRO A 193 -41.54 22.60 -18.21
N THR A 194 -42.32 22.68 -17.14
CA THR A 194 -43.75 22.35 -17.10
C THR A 194 -44.49 23.28 -18.03
N PRO A 195 -45.35 22.80 -18.94
CA PRO A 195 -46.19 23.68 -19.78
C PRO A 195 -47.25 24.34 -18.91
N THR A 196 -47.30 25.65 -18.95
CA THR A 196 -48.37 26.48 -18.36
C THR A 196 -49.66 26.22 -19.13
N PRO A 197 -50.80 25.93 -18.46
CA PRO A 197 -52.09 25.87 -19.15
C PRO A 197 -52.58 27.28 -19.41
N GLU A 198 -52.79 27.59 -20.69
CA GLU A 198 -53.60 28.76 -21.09
C GLU A 198 -55.08 28.47 -20.76
N GLY A 199 -55.70 29.42 -20.04
CA GLY A 199 -57.12 29.54 -19.78
C GLY A 199 -57.60 30.93 -20.19
#